data_22021543593493c696829ece409db6db
#
_entry.id   22021543593493c696829ece409db6db
#
_cell.length_a   1.000
_cell.length_b   1.000
_cell.length_c   1.000
_cell.angle_alpha   90.00
_cell.angle_beta   90.00
_cell.angle_gamma   90.00
#
_symmetry.space_group_name_H-M   'P 1'
#
loop_
_entity.id
_entity.type
_entity.pdbx_description
1 polymer ?
#
loop_
_entity_poly.entity_id
_entity_poly.type
_entity_poly.pdbx_seq_one_letter_code
_entity_poly.pdbx_strand_id
1 'polypeptide(L)'
;MSSLPKTTSDLVNRLRRISGRDTLLILAALPILFLFMVAPQTFELSWAGFGKLGRGGLFFVLFFLGFDLLDFKEGKIHWTALREITAAVCVLGATIYFVQVGLGQDVTNFIYSIGRSLGASGTVSNSFLMATDYIAMSIYLTILTTVLFNLGTIRRVITPIVFSVGMLVFYMLDAFFPYGSLGPLQFWANFIVAGVALLAQLFGLPIYGFANHLTINGLHGYYSLVVYWPSVGVQSILIYSVVMIVIAAKLQAPPLRKFIYAAVGVAGTILLNVVRIFTISYYGYVYATSGQQLDAFHNAIGEVLFPIWIVVFLVLILEIEDRIAPRNGQGKKESTRRASRKVKSSGGH
;
A
#
# COMPACT_ATOMS: atom_id res chain seq x y z
N MET A 1 31.11 -0.25 26.02
CA MET A 1 30.47 1.08 26.12
C MET A 1 31.11 2.00 25.09
N SER A 2 30.44 2.25 23.96
CA SER A 2 30.93 3.18 22.93
C SER A 2 30.75 4.60 23.43
N SER A 3 31.85 5.36 23.53
CA SER A 3 31.83 6.76 23.90
C SER A 3 30.91 7.57 23.00
N LEU A 4 29.99 8.35 23.58
CA LEU A 4 29.15 9.34 22.89
C LEU A 4 30.07 10.30 22.09
N PRO A 5 29.63 10.74 20.91
CA PRO A 5 30.40 11.66 20.07
C PRO A 5 30.64 12.97 20.81
N LYS A 6 31.91 13.37 20.92
CA LYS A 6 32.34 14.56 21.71
C LYS A 6 32.07 15.88 20.99
N THR A 7 31.78 15.91 19.69
CA THR A 7 31.53 17.12 18.92
C THR A 7 30.59 16.85 17.74
N THR A 8 29.90 17.91 17.27
CA THR A 8 29.03 17.87 16.07
C THR A 8 29.78 17.37 14.82
N SER A 9 31.09 17.65 14.73
CA SER A 9 31.97 17.19 13.66
C SER A 9 32.13 15.67 13.64
N ASP A 10 32.16 15.00 14.81
CA ASP A 10 32.27 13.54 14.89
C ASP A 10 30.97 12.85 14.46
N LEU A 11 29.83 13.47 14.74
CA LEU A 11 28.54 12.98 14.31
C LEU A 11 28.40 13.07 12.77
N VAL A 12 28.77 14.20 12.19
CA VAL A 12 28.78 14.43 10.73
C VAL A 12 29.73 13.44 10.04
N ASN A 13 30.94 13.23 10.60
CA ASN A 13 31.88 12.26 10.06
C ASN A 13 31.42 10.81 10.17
N ARG A 14 30.64 10.44 11.20
CA ARG A 14 30.00 9.12 11.30
C ARG A 14 28.89 8.96 10.28
N LEU A 15 28.03 9.96 10.09
CA LEU A 15 26.97 9.95 9.07
C LEU A 15 27.56 9.81 7.65
N ARG A 16 28.68 10.44 7.35
CA ARG A 16 29.39 10.30 6.06
C ARG A 16 29.95 8.89 5.80
N ARG A 17 30.11 8.06 6.85
CA ARG A 17 30.54 6.65 6.73
C ARG A 17 29.39 5.68 6.49
N ILE A 18 28.13 6.11 6.71
CA ILE A 18 26.95 5.30 6.48
C ILE A 18 26.77 5.11 4.95
N SER A 19 26.29 3.95 4.56
CA SER A 19 26.01 3.69 3.14
C SER A 19 24.92 4.64 2.61
N GLY A 20 24.99 5.00 1.33
CA GLY A 20 23.98 5.88 0.73
C GLY A 20 22.55 5.34 0.88
N ARG A 21 22.41 4.02 0.83
CA ARG A 21 21.17 3.30 1.08
C ARG A 21 20.59 3.59 2.47
N ASP A 22 21.42 3.38 3.48
CA ASP A 22 20.98 3.52 4.87
C ASP A 22 20.71 5.00 5.20
N THR A 23 21.49 5.91 4.63
CA THR A 23 21.26 7.36 4.74
C THR A 23 19.88 7.74 4.17
N LEU A 24 19.51 7.24 2.97
CA LEU A 24 18.20 7.52 2.39
C LEU A 24 17.07 6.99 3.27
N LEU A 25 17.19 5.76 3.77
CA LEU A 25 16.17 5.16 4.63
C LEU A 25 16.00 5.92 5.94
N ILE A 26 17.10 6.26 6.60
CA ILE A 26 17.08 7.03 7.87
C ILE A 26 16.42 8.40 7.65
N LEU A 27 16.88 9.15 6.65
CA LEU A 27 16.33 10.47 6.39
C LEU A 27 14.85 10.40 5.99
N ALA A 28 14.47 9.43 5.14
CA ALA A 28 13.07 9.23 4.76
C ALA A 28 12.15 8.89 5.95
N ALA A 29 12.67 8.18 6.95
CA ALA A 29 11.90 7.78 8.12
C ALA A 29 11.70 8.92 9.13
N LEU A 30 12.62 9.89 9.22
CA LEU A 30 12.60 10.93 10.26
C LEU A 30 11.24 11.67 10.36
N PRO A 31 10.66 12.24 9.29
CA PRO A 31 9.39 12.97 9.40
C PRO A 31 8.25 12.09 9.89
N ILE A 32 8.21 10.83 9.45
CA ILE A 32 7.16 9.87 9.86
C ILE A 32 7.32 9.48 11.33
N LEU A 33 8.55 9.26 11.79
CA LEU A 33 8.83 8.95 13.20
C LEU A 33 8.46 10.13 14.10
N PHE A 34 8.77 11.36 13.71
CA PHE A 34 8.35 12.55 14.47
C PHE A 34 6.83 12.67 14.50
N LEU A 35 6.14 12.47 13.38
CA LEU A 35 4.68 12.42 13.35
C LEU A 35 4.13 11.33 14.28
N PHE A 36 4.71 10.13 14.26
CA PHE A 36 4.31 9.04 15.14
C PHE A 36 4.50 9.39 16.64
N MET A 37 5.60 10.06 16.98
CA MET A 37 5.85 10.50 18.36
C MET A 37 4.83 11.54 18.84
N VAL A 38 4.39 12.43 17.96
CA VAL A 38 3.45 13.52 18.29
C VAL A 38 2.00 13.04 18.27
N ALA A 39 1.63 12.14 17.36
CA ALA A 39 0.26 11.74 17.13
C ALA A 39 0.13 10.22 16.87
N PRO A 40 0.58 9.33 17.80
CA PRO A 40 0.60 7.88 17.61
C PRO A 40 -0.78 7.30 17.36
N GLN A 41 -1.83 7.90 17.95
CA GLN A 41 -3.22 7.47 17.78
C GLN A 41 -3.75 7.63 16.35
N THR A 42 -3.05 8.35 15.48
CA THR A 42 -3.44 8.53 14.08
C THR A 42 -2.90 7.44 13.15
N PHE A 43 -2.02 6.57 13.65
CA PHE A 43 -1.37 5.48 12.91
C PHE A 43 -2.14 4.16 12.96
N GLU A 44 -3.45 4.24 12.97
CA GLU A 44 -4.27 3.05 12.84
C GLU A 44 -4.14 2.47 11.42
N LEU A 45 -4.14 1.13 11.34
CA LEU A 45 -4.15 0.40 10.06
C LEU A 45 -5.56 0.27 9.49
N SER A 46 -6.57 0.61 10.28
CA SER A 46 -7.97 0.51 9.86
C SER A 46 -8.25 1.52 8.75
N TRP A 47 -8.55 0.99 7.59
CA TRP A 47 -8.93 1.69 6.37
C TRP A 47 -10.37 2.21 6.42
N ALA A 48 -11.07 2.00 7.51
CA ALA A 48 -12.46 2.39 7.68
C ALA A 48 -12.57 3.89 8.01
N GLY A 49 -13.09 4.67 7.08
CA GLY A 49 -13.17 6.13 7.05
C GLY A 49 -14.01 6.84 8.11
N PHE A 50 -14.34 6.24 9.23
CA PHE A 50 -15.10 6.88 10.30
C PHE A 50 -14.18 7.62 11.29
N GLY A 51 -13.71 8.81 10.88
CA GLY A 51 -13.00 9.72 11.80
C GLY A 51 -11.58 9.28 12.19
N LYS A 52 -11.11 8.17 11.66
CA LYS A 52 -9.78 7.63 11.89
C LYS A 52 -8.84 8.06 10.77
N LEU A 53 -7.66 8.51 11.14
CA LEU A 53 -6.73 9.11 10.17
C LEU A 53 -5.88 8.09 9.40
N GLY A 54 -5.91 6.81 9.68
CA GLY A 54 -5.30 5.74 8.87
C GLY A 54 -3.85 5.96 8.41
N ARG A 55 -3.04 6.74 9.17
CA ARG A 55 -1.64 7.08 8.84
C ARG A 55 -0.70 5.90 8.87
N GLY A 56 -1.15 4.74 9.36
CA GLY A 56 -0.38 3.50 9.32
C GLY A 56 0.14 3.15 7.92
N GLY A 57 -0.57 3.57 6.87
CA GLY A 57 -0.11 3.44 5.48
C GLY A 57 1.23 4.12 5.19
N LEU A 58 1.65 5.15 5.95
CA LEU A 58 2.96 5.77 5.79
C LEU A 58 4.10 4.82 6.17
N PHE A 59 3.88 3.87 7.09
CA PHE A 59 4.87 2.82 7.38
C PHE A 59 5.07 1.89 6.19
N PHE A 60 4.03 1.63 5.39
CA PHE A 60 4.18 0.86 4.16
C PHE A 60 5.03 1.59 3.12
N VAL A 61 4.99 2.92 3.09
CA VAL A 61 5.91 3.71 2.23
C VAL A 61 7.36 3.41 2.61
N LEU A 62 7.69 3.40 3.91
CA LEU A 62 9.03 3.07 4.40
C LEU A 62 9.38 1.59 4.15
N PHE A 63 8.43 0.69 4.33
CA PHE A 63 8.61 -0.73 4.03
C PHE A 63 8.95 -0.94 2.55
N PHE A 64 8.21 -0.33 1.63
CA PHE A 64 8.50 -0.42 0.19
C PHE A 64 9.81 0.26 -0.18
N LEU A 65 10.16 1.38 0.47
CA LEU A 65 11.48 1.97 0.31
C LEU A 65 12.58 1.00 0.73
N GLY A 66 12.47 0.41 1.92
CA GLY A 66 13.39 -0.61 2.40
C GLY A 66 13.52 -1.78 1.43
N PHE A 67 12.39 -2.25 0.89
CA PHE A 67 12.35 -3.33 -0.10
C PHE A 67 13.08 -2.97 -1.40
N ASP A 68 12.89 -1.76 -1.94
CA ASP A 68 13.63 -1.31 -3.12
C ASP A 68 15.13 -1.17 -2.84
N LEU A 69 15.48 -0.80 -1.61
CA LEU A 69 16.87 -0.63 -1.19
C LEU A 69 17.63 -1.94 -0.95
N LEU A 70 16.96 -3.12 -0.87
CA LEU A 70 17.64 -4.42 -0.76
C LEU A 70 18.53 -4.69 -1.97
N ASP A 71 18.06 -4.34 -3.17
CA ASP A 71 18.79 -4.53 -4.42
C ASP A 71 19.66 -3.31 -4.80
N PHE A 72 19.71 -2.30 -3.94
CA PHE A 72 20.37 -1.04 -4.22
C PHE A 72 21.89 -1.14 -4.00
N LYS A 73 22.64 -1.12 -5.09
CA LYS A 73 24.11 -1.24 -5.11
C LYS A 73 24.85 0.08 -5.26
N GLU A 74 24.15 1.22 -5.14
CA GLU A 74 24.82 2.50 -5.30
C GLU A 74 25.79 2.80 -4.14
N GLY A 75 26.94 3.37 -4.53
CA GLY A 75 28.04 3.64 -3.63
C GLY A 75 27.78 4.76 -2.63
N LYS A 76 28.85 5.27 -2.08
CA LYS A 76 28.82 6.38 -1.10
C LYS A 76 28.24 7.64 -1.75
N ILE A 77 27.43 8.37 -0.98
CA ILE A 77 26.93 9.69 -1.39
C ILE A 77 28.12 10.65 -1.50
N HIS A 78 28.23 11.34 -2.63
CA HIS A 78 29.18 12.43 -2.77
C HIS A 78 28.61 13.69 -2.11
N TRP A 79 28.92 13.87 -0.84
CA TRP A 79 28.46 15.00 -0.07
C TRP A 79 29.14 16.28 -0.55
N THR A 80 28.33 17.28 -0.92
CA THR A 80 28.73 18.66 -1.13
C THR A 80 27.96 19.55 -0.17
N ALA A 81 28.46 20.72 0.18
CA ALA A 81 27.77 21.64 1.08
C ALA A 81 26.32 21.94 0.60
N LEU A 82 26.13 22.10 -0.70
CA LEU A 82 24.81 22.33 -1.29
C LEU A 82 23.87 21.14 -1.06
N ARG A 83 24.33 19.91 -1.29
CA ARG A 83 23.51 18.70 -1.06
C ARG A 83 23.17 18.50 0.41
N GLU A 84 24.11 18.74 1.31
CA GLU A 84 23.90 18.66 2.76
C GLU A 84 22.82 19.66 3.20
N ILE A 85 22.94 20.92 2.78
CA ILE A 85 21.96 21.97 3.10
C ILE A 85 20.59 21.63 2.51
N THR A 86 20.54 21.25 1.24
CA THR A 86 19.25 20.92 0.58
C THR A 86 18.59 19.72 1.22
N ALA A 87 19.33 18.67 1.55
CA ALA A 87 18.80 17.52 2.26
C ALA A 87 18.28 17.90 3.65
N ALA A 88 19.04 18.70 4.41
CA ALA A 88 18.63 19.18 5.73
C ALA A 88 17.35 20.03 5.66
N VAL A 89 17.27 20.96 4.71
CA VAL A 89 16.06 21.78 4.49
C VAL A 89 14.87 20.93 4.10
N CYS A 90 15.07 19.93 3.23
CA CYS A 90 14.02 19.01 2.81
C CYS A 90 13.48 18.17 4.00
N VAL A 91 14.36 17.58 4.80
CA VAL A 91 13.99 16.81 6.00
C VAL A 91 13.29 17.70 7.02
N LEU A 92 13.83 18.89 7.29
CA LEU A 92 13.24 19.83 8.24
C LEU A 92 11.85 20.28 7.78
N GLY A 93 11.70 20.66 6.51
CA GLY A 93 10.42 21.09 5.94
C GLY A 93 9.35 19.98 6.01
N ALA A 94 9.71 18.75 5.63
CA ALA A 94 8.82 17.61 5.76
C ALA A 94 8.46 17.32 7.23
N THR A 95 9.43 17.38 8.14
CA THR A 95 9.20 17.17 9.58
C THR A 95 8.27 18.24 10.15
N ILE A 96 8.49 19.52 9.83
CA ILE A 96 7.61 20.62 10.26
C ILE A 96 6.19 20.37 9.73
N TYR A 97 6.02 20.04 8.45
CA TYR A 97 4.71 19.75 7.88
C TYR A 97 4.00 18.63 8.65
N PHE A 98 4.64 17.47 8.81
CA PHE A 98 4.03 16.32 9.47
C PHE A 98 3.74 16.56 10.95
N VAL A 99 4.62 17.28 11.66
CA VAL A 99 4.38 17.64 13.07
C VAL A 99 3.20 18.60 13.20
N GLN A 100 3.10 19.63 12.36
CA GLN A 100 2.00 20.59 12.37
C GLN A 100 0.66 19.91 12.07
N VAL A 101 0.63 19.02 11.08
CA VAL A 101 -0.55 18.23 10.75
C VAL A 101 -0.90 17.23 11.87
N GLY A 102 0.12 16.66 12.54
CA GLY A 102 -0.06 15.78 13.69
C GLY A 102 -0.67 16.47 14.91
N LEU A 103 -0.28 17.71 15.16
CA LEU A 103 -0.81 18.53 16.26
C LEU A 103 -2.22 19.07 15.98
N GLY A 104 -2.73 18.93 14.76
CA GLY A 104 -4.08 19.39 14.42
C GLY A 104 -4.26 20.91 14.41
N GLN A 105 -3.16 21.66 14.17
CA GLN A 105 -3.14 23.12 14.21
C GLN A 105 -3.55 23.79 12.89
N ASP A 106 -3.19 25.06 12.71
CA ASP A 106 -3.58 25.92 11.59
C ASP A 106 -3.39 25.30 10.20
N VAL A 107 -2.31 24.52 10.01
CA VAL A 107 -2.05 23.81 8.74
C VAL A 107 -3.17 22.83 8.42
N THR A 108 -3.67 22.08 9.40
CA THR A 108 -4.77 21.14 9.23
C THR A 108 -6.07 21.87 8.87
N ASN A 109 -6.36 22.98 9.55
CA ASN A 109 -7.52 23.82 9.27
C ASN A 109 -7.43 24.45 7.87
N PHE A 110 -6.24 24.88 7.48
CA PHE A 110 -5.98 25.41 6.12
C PHE A 110 -6.24 24.33 5.06
N ILE A 111 -5.71 23.12 5.23
CA ILE A 111 -5.95 21.99 4.32
C ILE A 111 -7.45 21.67 4.23
N TYR A 112 -8.16 21.63 5.36
CA TYR A 112 -9.61 21.44 5.37
C TYR A 112 -10.37 22.55 4.65
N SER A 113 -9.91 23.80 4.76
CA SER A 113 -10.53 24.93 4.05
C SER A 113 -10.38 24.79 2.54
N ILE A 114 -9.21 24.37 2.07
CA ILE A 114 -8.96 24.08 0.64
C ILE A 114 -9.85 22.91 0.19
N GLY A 115 -9.87 21.80 0.93
CA GLY A 115 -10.70 20.65 0.57
C GLY A 115 -12.16 21.04 0.41
N ARG A 116 -12.71 21.81 1.35
CA ARG A 116 -14.10 22.32 1.27
C ARG A 116 -14.33 23.26 0.10
N SER A 117 -13.39 24.14 -0.19
CA SER A 117 -13.49 25.05 -1.34
C SER A 117 -13.49 24.32 -2.69
N LEU A 118 -12.85 23.14 -2.73
CA LEU A 118 -12.81 22.27 -3.90
C LEU A 118 -14.01 21.29 -3.97
N GLY A 119 -14.90 21.30 -2.97
CA GLY A 119 -16.09 20.45 -2.94
C GLY A 119 -15.93 19.13 -2.19
N ALA A 120 -14.84 18.93 -1.43
CA ALA A 120 -14.73 17.79 -0.54
C ALA A 120 -15.79 17.86 0.57
N SER A 121 -16.43 16.75 0.86
CA SER A 121 -17.50 16.67 1.86
C SER A 121 -16.98 16.97 3.28
N GLY A 122 -17.74 17.74 4.06
CA GLY A 122 -17.36 18.12 5.42
C GLY A 122 -17.19 16.93 6.39
N THR A 123 -17.84 15.80 6.12
CA THR A 123 -17.71 14.57 6.92
C THR A 123 -16.46 13.76 6.56
N VAL A 124 -15.82 14.04 5.42
CA VAL A 124 -14.68 13.29 4.87
C VAL A 124 -13.44 14.18 4.71
N SER A 125 -13.40 15.30 5.43
CA SER A 125 -12.23 16.20 5.45
C SER A 125 -10.92 15.49 5.83
N ASN A 126 -11.01 14.43 6.64
CA ASN A 126 -9.87 13.60 6.99
C ASN A 126 -9.24 12.89 5.77
N SER A 127 -10.05 12.42 4.82
CA SER A 127 -9.52 11.78 3.61
C SER A 127 -8.79 12.78 2.72
N PHE A 128 -9.26 14.02 2.64
CA PHE A 128 -8.52 15.07 1.94
C PHE A 128 -7.19 15.39 2.63
N LEU A 129 -7.17 15.44 3.97
CA LEU A 129 -5.94 15.61 4.74
C LEU A 129 -4.96 14.45 4.49
N MET A 130 -5.45 13.20 4.48
CA MET A 130 -4.63 12.03 4.17
C MET A 130 -4.05 12.11 2.75
N ALA A 131 -4.83 12.53 1.78
CA ALA A 131 -4.35 12.75 0.42
C ALA A 131 -3.17 13.73 0.39
N THR A 132 -3.24 14.83 1.16
CA THR A 132 -2.12 15.79 1.24
C THR A 132 -0.89 15.21 1.94
N ASP A 133 -1.05 14.34 2.95
CA ASP A 133 0.07 13.63 3.58
C ASP A 133 0.83 12.76 2.57
N TYR A 134 0.12 12.04 1.69
CA TYR A 134 0.74 11.22 0.65
C TYR A 134 1.35 12.04 -0.49
N ILE A 135 0.75 13.22 -0.84
CA ILE A 135 1.40 14.18 -1.76
C ILE A 135 2.73 14.66 -1.15
N ALA A 136 2.70 15.13 0.09
CA ALA A 136 3.87 15.63 0.79
C ALA A 136 4.97 14.56 0.86
N MET A 137 4.60 13.31 1.18
CA MET A 137 5.53 12.18 1.23
C MET A 137 6.12 11.84 -0.15
N SER A 138 5.31 11.86 -1.21
CA SER A 138 5.78 11.60 -2.58
C SER A 138 6.77 12.66 -3.04
N ILE A 139 6.47 13.93 -2.81
CA ILE A 139 7.35 15.06 -3.13
C ILE A 139 8.63 14.96 -2.32
N TYR A 140 8.53 14.72 -1.02
CA TYR A 140 9.66 14.57 -0.12
C TYR A 140 10.63 13.49 -0.57
N LEU A 141 10.13 12.26 -0.83
CA LEU A 141 10.96 11.15 -1.29
C LEU A 141 11.62 11.43 -2.64
N THR A 142 10.88 12.06 -3.56
CA THR A 142 11.40 12.41 -4.88
C THR A 142 12.55 13.41 -4.78
N ILE A 143 12.37 14.49 -4.00
CA ILE A 143 13.40 15.50 -3.79
C ILE A 143 14.59 14.90 -3.06
N LEU A 144 14.37 14.20 -1.94
CA LEU A 144 15.42 13.59 -1.14
C LEU A 144 16.29 12.63 -1.98
N THR A 145 15.64 11.73 -2.74
CA THR A 145 16.34 10.78 -3.62
C THR A 145 17.17 11.51 -4.68
N THR A 146 16.62 12.57 -5.29
CA THR A 146 17.31 13.35 -6.32
C THR A 146 18.52 14.08 -5.75
N VAL A 147 18.38 14.65 -4.55
CA VAL A 147 19.45 15.39 -3.87
C VAL A 147 20.59 14.46 -3.44
N LEU A 148 20.27 13.30 -2.88
CA LEU A 148 21.28 12.36 -2.40
C LEU A 148 22.02 11.65 -3.53
N PHE A 149 21.33 11.33 -4.61
CA PHE A 149 21.89 10.58 -5.72
C PHE A 149 21.77 11.35 -7.05
N ASN A 150 20.70 11.12 -7.78
CA ASN A 150 20.33 11.81 -9.03
C ASN A 150 18.90 11.44 -9.45
N LEU A 151 18.37 12.12 -10.45
CA LEU A 151 17.04 11.88 -10.98
C LEU A 151 16.86 10.44 -11.54
N GLY A 152 17.92 9.85 -12.10
CA GLY A 152 17.88 8.48 -12.63
C GLY A 152 17.66 7.42 -11.54
N THR A 153 18.07 7.69 -10.32
CA THR A 153 17.91 6.77 -9.18
C THR A 153 16.45 6.61 -8.75
N ILE A 154 15.58 7.58 -9.05
CA ILE A 154 14.14 7.48 -8.74
C ILE A 154 13.53 6.20 -9.32
N ARG A 155 13.96 5.77 -10.51
CA ARG A 155 13.45 4.53 -11.12
C ARG A 155 13.76 3.27 -10.29
N ARG A 156 14.77 3.31 -9.45
CA ARG A 156 15.17 2.18 -8.59
C ARG A 156 14.44 2.17 -7.26
N VAL A 157 13.96 3.32 -6.82
CA VAL A 157 13.16 3.51 -5.59
C VAL A 157 11.76 4.01 -5.94
N ILE A 158 11.21 3.50 -7.05
CA ILE A 158 9.90 3.94 -7.57
C ILE A 158 8.72 3.41 -6.75
N THR A 159 8.89 2.27 -6.08
CA THR A 159 7.83 1.55 -5.37
C THR A 159 7.14 2.40 -4.31
N PRO A 160 7.84 3.05 -3.36
CA PRO A 160 7.20 3.88 -2.34
C PRO A 160 6.48 5.10 -2.94
N ILE A 161 6.99 5.64 -4.05
CA ILE A 161 6.36 6.77 -4.75
C ILE A 161 5.05 6.32 -5.41
N VAL A 162 5.06 5.20 -6.13
CA VAL A 162 3.87 4.62 -6.77
C VAL A 162 2.82 4.26 -5.71
N PHE A 163 3.24 3.66 -4.59
CA PHE A 163 2.34 3.38 -3.47
C PHE A 163 1.72 4.67 -2.92
N SER A 164 2.53 5.70 -2.67
CA SER A 164 2.02 6.98 -2.16
C SER A 164 1.04 7.65 -3.12
N VAL A 165 1.31 7.61 -4.43
CA VAL A 165 0.39 8.12 -5.46
C VAL A 165 -0.90 7.28 -5.51
N GLY A 166 -0.82 5.97 -5.37
CA GLY A 166 -2.00 5.10 -5.27
C GLY A 166 -2.88 5.44 -4.08
N MET A 167 -2.26 5.66 -2.92
CA MET A 167 -2.97 6.09 -1.70
C MET A 167 -3.56 7.50 -1.84
N LEU A 168 -2.84 8.42 -2.49
CA LEU A 168 -3.37 9.73 -2.85
C LEU A 168 -4.66 9.61 -3.67
N VAL A 169 -4.66 8.81 -4.74
CA VAL A 169 -5.84 8.60 -5.58
C VAL A 169 -6.99 8.02 -4.75
N PHE A 170 -6.71 7.03 -3.91
CA PHE A 170 -7.71 6.45 -3.04
C PHE A 170 -8.36 7.50 -2.11
N TYR A 171 -7.56 8.27 -1.38
CA TYR A 171 -8.08 9.27 -0.46
C TYR A 171 -8.78 10.44 -1.17
N MET A 172 -8.34 10.81 -2.37
CA MET A 172 -9.08 11.78 -3.19
C MET A 172 -10.45 11.25 -3.62
N LEU A 173 -10.54 9.98 -4.03
CA LEU A 173 -11.84 9.36 -4.33
C LEU A 173 -12.76 9.39 -3.10
N ASP A 174 -12.24 9.06 -1.92
CA ASP A 174 -13.01 9.07 -0.68
C ASP A 174 -13.43 10.51 -0.28
N ALA A 175 -12.59 11.50 -0.49
CA ALA A 175 -12.89 12.89 -0.17
C ALA A 175 -13.97 13.50 -1.05
N PHE A 176 -14.02 13.15 -2.35
CA PHE A 176 -14.96 13.73 -3.32
C PHE A 176 -16.20 12.85 -3.57
N PHE A 177 -16.13 11.55 -3.26
CA PHE A 177 -17.25 10.61 -3.38
C PHE A 177 -17.51 9.92 -2.04
N PRO A 178 -18.02 10.67 -1.03
CA PRO A 178 -18.19 10.13 0.32
C PRO A 178 -19.23 9.00 0.36
N TYR A 179 -19.24 8.28 1.48
CA TYR A 179 -20.26 7.28 1.77
C TYR A 179 -21.67 7.82 1.54
N GLY A 180 -22.49 7.05 0.86
CA GLY A 180 -23.87 7.43 0.54
C GLY A 180 -24.03 8.33 -0.66
N SER A 181 -22.97 8.89 -1.25
CA SER A 181 -23.10 9.54 -2.53
C SER A 181 -23.29 8.49 -3.63
N LEU A 182 -24.34 8.64 -4.42
CA LEU A 182 -24.63 7.80 -5.58
C LEU A 182 -23.70 8.18 -6.76
N GLY A 183 -22.40 8.21 -6.51
CA GLY A 183 -21.43 8.46 -7.54
C GLY A 183 -21.28 7.28 -8.52
N PRO A 184 -20.53 7.45 -9.61
CA PRO A 184 -20.34 6.40 -10.63
C PRO A 184 -19.72 5.11 -10.05
N LEU A 185 -19.00 5.21 -8.93
CA LEU A 185 -18.44 4.05 -8.25
C LEU A 185 -19.49 3.20 -7.54
N GLN A 186 -20.66 3.77 -7.18
CA GLN A 186 -21.75 3.06 -6.53
C GLN A 186 -22.38 1.98 -7.45
N PHE A 187 -22.27 2.17 -8.77
CA PHE A 187 -22.73 1.16 -9.74
C PHE A 187 -22.15 -0.24 -9.49
N TRP A 188 -20.91 -0.33 -9.03
CA TRP A 188 -20.27 -1.60 -8.72
C TRP A 188 -20.91 -2.35 -7.54
N ALA A 189 -21.60 -1.63 -6.64
CA ALA A 189 -22.28 -2.25 -5.51
C ALA A 189 -23.36 -3.22 -5.96
N ASN A 190 -24.07 -2.93 -7.05
CA ASN A 190 -25.12 -3.79 -7.58
C ASN A 190 -24.60 -5.15 -8.00
N PHE A 191 -23.41 -5.23 -8.61
CA PHE A 191 -22.79 -6.50 -9.00
C PHE A 191 -22.38 -7.32 -7.79
N ILE A 192 -21.83 -6.69 -6.76
CA ILE A 192 -21.43 -7.37 -5.53
C ILE A 192 -22.67 -7.90 -4.80
N VAL A 193 -23.72 -7.09 -4.66
CA VAL A 193 -24.98 -7.48 -4.03
C VAL A 193 -25.65 -8.64 -4.80
N ALA A 194 -25.68 -8.56 -6.14
CA ALA A 194 -26.19 -9.65 -6.97
C ALA A 194 -25.40 -10.95 -6.79
N GLY A 195 -24.05 -10.87 -6.74
CA GLY A 195 -23.19 -12.01 -6.47
C GLY A 195 -23.44 -12.65 -5.10
N VAL A 196 -23.62 -11.83 -4.06
CA VAL A 196 -23.95 -12.29 -2.70
C VAL A 196 -25.32 -12.94 -2.66
N ALA A 197 -26.33 -12.34 -3.29
CA ALA A 197 -27.68 -12.89 -3.37
C ALA A 197 -27.71 -14.25 -4.10
N LEU A 198 -26.94 -14.38 -5.19
CA LEU A 198 -26.77 -15.63 -5.92
C LEU A 198 -26.14 -16.72 -5.02
N LEU A 199 -25.07 -16.39 -4.29
CA LEU A 199 -24.47 -17.34 -3.35
C LEU A 199 -25.47 -17.72 -2.25
N ALA A 200 -26.19 -16.76 -1.70
CA ALA A 200 -27.20 -17.03 -0.68
C ALA A 200 -28.29 -17.98 -1.20
N GLN A 201 -28.75 -17.76 -2.41
CA GLN A 201 -29.73 -18.64 -3.07
C GLN A 201 -29.20 -20.08 -3.27
N LEU A 202 -27.92 -20.21 -3.68
CA LEU A 202 -27.28 -21.53 -3.84
C LEU A 202 -27.20 -22.32 -2.54
N PHE A 203 -27.05 -21.62 -1.41
CA PHE A 203 -27.03 -22.24 -0.07
C PHE A 203 -28.39 -22.27 0.63
N GLY A 204 -29.47 -21.84 -0.04
CA GLY A 204 -30.81 -21.82 0.55
C GLY A 204 -30.97 -20.85 1.72
N LEU A 205 -30.18 -19.78 1.76
CA LEU A 205 -30.20 -18.81 2.85
C LEU A 205 -31.21 -17.68 2.57
N PRO A 206 -31.96 -17.20 3.58
CA PRO A 206 -32.94 -16.13 3.44
C PRO A 206 -32.25 -14.74 3.43
N ILE A 207 -31.35 -14.54 2.46
CA ILE A 207 -30.62 -13.30 2.22
C ILE A 207 -30.99 -12.82 0.82
N TYR A 208 -31.50 -11.58 0.74
CA TYR A 208 -32.03 -11.01 -0.49
C TYR A 208 -31.27 -9.74 -0.85
N GLY A 209 -30.96 -9.59 -2.13
CA GLY A 209 -30.27 -8.40 -2.66
C GLY A 209 -31.20 -7.58 -3.57
N PHE A 210 -31.20 -6.26 -3.36
CA PHE A 210 -31.86 -5.32 -4.27
C PHE A 210 -31.03 -4.04 -4.35
N ALA A 211 -30.64 -3.66 -5.57
CA ALA A 211 -29.72 -2.56 -5.83
C ALA A 211 -28.43 -2.71 -4.99
N ASN A 212 -28.15 -1.78 -4.09
CA ASN A 212 -27.03 -1.85 -3.16
C ASN A 212 -27.41 -2.28 -1.73
N HIS A 213 -28.60 -2.83 -1.54
CA HIS A 213 -29.10 -3.31 -0.26
C HIS A 213 -29.10 -4.83 -0.18
N LEU A 214 -28.67 -5.36 0.97
CA LEU A 214 -28.81 -6.75 1.36
C LEU A 214 -29.72 -6.83 2.57
N THR A 215 -30.77 -7.63 2.45
CA THR A 215 -31.72 -7.92 3.51
C THR A 215 -31.45 -9.32 4.03
N ILE A 216 -31.24 -9.47 5.33
CA ILE A 216 -30.91 -10.72 6.00
C ILE A 216 -32.00 -11.04 7.00
N ASN A 217 -32.76 -12.10 6.77
CA ASN A 217 -33.72 -12.64 7.73
C ASN A 217 -32.99 -13.63 8.64
N GLY A 218 -32.24 -13.09 9.62
CA GLY A 218 -31.40 -13.87 10.52
C GLY A 218 -32.21 -14.65 11.57
N LEU A 219 -31.59 -15.68 12.16
CA LEU A 219 -32.19 -16.50 13.22
C LEU A 219 -32.49 -15.70 14.51
N HIS A 220 -31.76 -14.61 14.73
CA HIS A 220 -31.88 -13.76 15.91
C HIS A 220 -32.42 -12.36 15.62
N GLY A 221 -32.74 -12.05 14.37
CA GLY A 221 -33.28 -10.75 13.99
C GLY A 221 -33.18 -10.45 12.50
N TYR A 222 -33.74 -9.31 12.16
CA TYR A 222 -33.72 -8.78 10.79
C TYR A 222 -32.61 -7.74 10.67
N TYR A 223 -31.75 -7.86 9.64
CA TYR A 223 -30.68 -6.93 9.36
C TYR A 223 -30.78 -6.41 7.93
N SER A 224 -30.49 -5.12 7.75
CA SER A 224 -30.32 -4.50 6.43
C SER A 224 -28.91 -3.94 6.33
N LEU A 225 -28.13 -4.44 5.36
CA LEU A 225 -26.80 -3.94 5.04
C LEU A 225 -26.87 -3.11 3.77
N VAL A 226 -26.29 -1.92 3.81
CA VAL A 226 -26.12 -1.07 2.62
C VAL A 226 -24.68 -1.19 2.16
N VAL A 227 -24.49 -1.68 0.93
CA VAL A 227 -23.17 -1.83 0.33
C VAL A 227 -22.80 -0.54 -0.38
N TYR A 228 -21.85 0.19 0.18
CA TYR A 228 -21.30 1.42 -0.39
C TYR A 228 -20.05 1.13 -1.22
N TRP A 229 -19.65 2.06 -2.09
CA TRP A 229 -18.51 1.88 -2.98
C TRP A 229 -17.19 1.49 -2.28
N PRO A 230 -16.85 1.94 -1.07
CA PRO A 230 -15.66 1.44 -0.39
C PRO A 230 -15.78 -0.04 0.00
N SER A 231 -16.99 -0.49 0.36
CA SER A 231 -17.27 -1.89 0.70
C SER A 231 -17.34 -2.81 -0.53
N VAL A 232 -17.46 -2.24 -1.74
CA VAL A 232 -17.42 -2.99 -3.01
C VAL A 232 -16.04 -3.54 -3.33
N GLY A 233 -15.00 -3.08 -2.61
CA GLY A 233 -13.62 -3.54 -2.83
C GLY A 233 -12.81 -2.63 -3.76
N VAL A 234 -13.30 -1.45 -4.12
CA VAL A 234 -12.54 -0.47 -4.91
C VAL A 234 -11.21 -0.15 -4.23
N GLN A 235 -11.22 0.03 -2.92
CA GLN A 235 -10.01 0.21 -2.12
C GLN A 235 -9.04 -0.98 -2.26
N SER A 236 -9.57 -2.19 -2.13
CA SER A 236 -8.78 -3.42 -2.26
C SER A 236 -8.19 -3.57 -3.66
N ILE A 237 -8.96 -3.22 -4.71
CA ILE A 237 -8.50 -3.23 -6.09
C ILE A 237 -7.38 -2.19 -6.30
N LEU A 238 -7.51 -0.99 -5.74
CA LEU A 238 -6.48 0.04 -5.85
C LEU A 238 -5.18 -0.41 -5.18
N ILE A 239 -5.25 -0.91 -3.94
CA ILE A 239 -4.08 -1.43 -3.22
C ILE A 239 -3.46 -2.60 -3.98
N TYR A 240 -4.28 -3.56 -4.43
CA TYR A 240 -3.81 -4.66 -5.25
C TYR A 240 -3.11 -4.17 -6.52
N SER A 241 -3.69 -3.18 -7.21
CA SER A 241 -3.12 -2.62 -8.44
C SER A 241 -1.76 -1.98 -8.18
N VAL A 242 -1.61 -1.25 -7.07
CA VAL A 242 -0.32 -0.67 -6.66
C VAL A 242 0.71 -1.78 -6.42
N VAL A 243 0.34 -2.81 -5.65
CA VAL A 243 1.22 -3.96 -5.39
C VAL A 243 1.61 -4.66 -6.70
N MET A 244 0.67 -4.86 -7.61
CA MET A 244 0.93 -5.48 -8.92
C MET A 244 1.81 -4.64 -9.83
N ILE A 245 1.67 -3.31 -9.83
CA ILE A 245 2.57 -2.42 -10.59
C ILE A 245 4.01 -2.61 -10.11
N VAL A 246 4.21 -2.63 -8.79
CA VAL A 246 5.52 -2.84 -8.17
C VAL A 246 6.12 -4.19 -8.57
N ILE A 247 5.33 -5.26 -8.48
CA ILE A 247 5.79 -6.61 -8.82
C ILE A 247 6.06 -6.72 -10.31
N ALA A 248 5.16 -6.22 -11.15
CA ALA A 248 5.33 -6.22 -12.59
C ALA A 248 6.59 -5.46 -13.03
N ALA A 249 6.98 -4.41 -12.31
CA ALA A 249 8.23 -3.70 -12.58
C ALA A 249 9.48 -4.57 -12.32
N LYS A 250 9.44 -5.44 -11.31
CA LYS A 250 10.56 -6.31 -10.89
C LYS A 250 10.53 -7.70 -11.56
N LEU A 251 9.36 -8.17 -11.98
CA LEU A 251 9.18 -9.49 -12.57
C LEU A 251 9.80 -9.57 -13.97
N GLN A 252 10.64 -10.57 -14.22
CA GLN A 252 11.26 -10.83 -15.53
C GLN A 252 10.35 -11.68 -16.41
N ALA A 253 9.13 -11.20 -16.68
CA ALA A 253 8.13 -11.87 -17.50
C ALA A 253 7.72 -11.01 -18.71
N PRO A 254 7.23 -11.62 -19.82
CA PRO A 254 6.69 -10.89 -20.96
C PRO A 254 5.52 -9.98 -20.56
N PRO A 255 5.32 -8.82 -21.23
CA PRO A 255 4.25 -7.87 -20.87
C PRO A 255 2.86 -8.49 -20.83
N LEU A 256 2.54 -9.38 -21.79
CA LEU A 256 1.25 -10.07 -21.83
C LEU A 256 1.00 -10.89 -20.56
N ARG A 257 2.02 -11.60 -20.06
CA ARG A 257 1.89 -12.42 -18.84
C ARG A 257 1.68 -11.55 -17.61
N LYS A 258 2.41 -10.42 -17.51
CA LYS A 258 2.19 -9.41 -16.45
C LYS A 258 0.76 -8.88 -16.47
N PHE A 259 0.23 -8.60 -17.66
CA PHE A 259 -1.15 -8.15 -17.82
C PHE A 259 -2.16 -9.24 -17.38
N ILE A 260 -1.93 -10.50 -17.77
CA ILE A 260 -2.78 -11.62 -17.33
C ILE A 260 -2.77 -11.75 -15.80
N TYR A 261 -1.62 -11.68 -15.15
CA TYR A 261 -1.53 -11.70 -13.68
C TYR A 261 -2.30 -10.53 -13.04
N ALA A 262 -2.14 -9.32 -13.58
CA ALA A 262 -2.88 -8.17 -13.09
C ALA A 262 -4.39 -8.36 -13.23
N ALA A 263 -4.86 -8.82 -14.40
CA ALA A 263 -6.29 -9.05 -14.68
C ALA A 263 -6.89 -10.16 -13.79
N VAL A 264 -6.19 -11.30 -13.65
CA VAL A 264 -6.63 -12.43 -12.80
C VAL A 264 -6.68 -12.01 -11.34
N GLY A 265 -5.70 -11.25 -10.87
CA GLY A 265 -5.70 -10.81 -9.48
C GLY A 265 -6.76 -9.75 -9.17
N VAL A 266 -7.06 -8.84 -10.11
CA VAL A 266 -8.21 -7.91 -9.98
C VAL A 266 -9.51 -8.71 -9.92
N ALA A 267 -9.72 -9.67 -10.83
CA ALA A 267 -10.89 -10.53 -10.83
C ALA A 267 -11.01 -11.33 -9.52
N GLY A 268 -9.90 -11.88 -9.03
CA GLY A 268 -9.84 -12.57 -7.75
C GLY A 268 -10.15 -11.65 -6.56
N THR A 269 -9.70 -10.40 -6.59
CA THR A 269 -10.02 -9.39 -5.56
C THR A 269 -11.51 -9.08 -5.54
N ILE A 270 -12.16 -8.96 -6.70
CA ILE A 270 -13.61 -8.75 -6.80
C ILE A 270 -14.37 -9.98 -6.24
N LEU A 271 -13.97 -11.19 -6.64
CA LEU A 271 -14.57 -12.43 -6.16
C LEU A 271 -14.42 -12.57 -4.64
N LEU A 272 -13.22 -12.30 -4.12
CA LEU A 272 -12.98 -12.34 -2.68
C LEU A 272 -13.86 -11.34 -1.92
N ASN A 273 -14.13 -10.18 -2.52
CA ASN A 273 -15.00 -9.21 -1.91
C ASN A 273 -16.48 -9.69 -1.88
N VAL A 274 -16.93 -10.40 -2.91
CA VAL A 274 -18.25 -11.08 -2.87
C VAL A 274 -18.28 -12.11 -1.73
N VAL A 275 -17.23 -12.92 -1.60
CA VAL A 275 -17.11 -13.92 -0.51
C VAL A 275 -17.10 -13.22 0.85
N ARG A 276 -16.38 -12.12 0.99
CA ARG A 276 -16.34 -11.31 2.22
C ARG A 276 -17.73 -10.82 2.62
N ILE A 277 -18.45 -10.16 1.70
CA ILE A 277 -19.80 -9.64 1.99
C ILE A 277 -20.78 -10.79 2.26
N PHE A 278 -20.66 -11.91 1.52
CA PHE A 278 -21.42 -13.11 1.81
C PHE A 278 -21.15 -13.67 3.22
N THR A 279 -19.87 -13.73 3.64
CA THR A 279 -19.50 -14.19 4.98
C THR A 279 -20.05 -13.27 6.07
N ILE A 280 -20.06 -11.96 5.87
CA ILE A 280 -20.70 -10.99 6.78
C ILE A 280 -22.19 -11.25 6.85
N SER A 281 -22.85 -11.46 5.71
CA SER A 281 -24.28 -11.74 5.63
C SER A 281 -24.65 -13.07 6.29
N TYR A 282 -23.80 -14.10 6.10
CA TYR A 282 -23.95 -15.40 6.76
C TYR A 282 -23.79 -15.30 8.28
N TYR A 283 -22.79 -14.51 8.75
CA TYR A 283 -22.65 -14.22 10.17
C TYR A 283 -23.89 -13.52 10.73
N GLY A 284 -24.42 -12.54 9.99
CA GLY A 284 -25.67 -11.86 10.32
C GLY A 284 -26.87 -12.81 10.41
N TYR A 285 -26.91 -13.81 9.54
CA TYR A 285 -27.96 -14.83 9.53
C TYR A 285 -27.90 -15.75 10.76
N VAL A 286 -26.70 -16.27 11.10
CA VAL A 286 -26.56 -17.36 12.09
C VAL A 286 -26.26 -16.83 13.51
N TYR A 287 -25.40 -15.84 13.63
CA TYR A 287 -24.76 -15.52 14.91
C TYR A 287 -25.11 -14.14 15.47
N ALA A 288 -25.36 -13.15 14.60
CA ALA A 288 -25.54 -11.78 15.10
C ALA A 288 -26.83 -11.66 15.91
N THR A 289 -26.71 -11.15 17.13
CA THR A 289 -27.84 -10.79 18.01
C THR A 289 -28.07 -9.28 18.07
N SER A 290 -27.14 -8.48 17.50
CA SER A 290 -27.24 -7.01 17.40
C SER A 290 -26.51 -6.49 16.17
N GLY A 291 -26.88 -5.29 15.71
CA GLY A 291 -26.16 -4.58 14.63
C GLY A 291 -24.71 -4.31 14.99
N GLN A 292 -24.39 -3.98 16.25
CA GLN A 292 -23.02 -3.74 16.70
C GLN A 292 -22.11 -4.96 16.53
N GLN A 293 -22.61 -6.17 16.78
CA GLN A 293 -21.84 -7.40 16.53
C GLN A 293 -21.59 -7.61 15.06
N LEU A 294 -22.58 -7.32 14.21
CA LEU A 294 -22.43 -7.42 12.76
C LEU A 294 -21.38 -6.41 12.24
N ASP A 295 -21.39 -5.17 12.74
CA ASP A 295 -20.41 -4.15 12.39
C ASP A 295 -18.99 -4.51 12.86
N ALA A 296 -18.87 -5.05 14.08
CA ALA A 296 -17.58 -5.51 14.60
C ALA A 296 -17.00 -6.65 13.74
N PHE A 297 -17.84 -7.62 13.34
CA PHE A 297 -17.43 -8.70 12.46
C PHE A 297 -17.09 -8.19 11.06
N HIS A 298 -17.86 -7.24 10.51
CA HIS A 298 -17.60 -6.59 9.24
C HIS A 298 -16.20 -5.98 9.20
N ASN A 299 -15.82 -5.24 10.23
CA ASN A 299 -14.51 -4.62 10.32
C ASN A 299 -13.40 -5.67 10.40
N ALA A 300 -13.53 -6.65 11.28
CA ALA A 300 -12.53 -7.68 11.48
C ALA A 300 -12.25 -8.51 10.22
N ILE A 301 -13.29 -9.01 9.54
CA ILE A 301 -13.13 -9.85 8.35
C ILE A 301 -12.52 -9.08 7.18
N GLY A 302 -12.79 -7.76 7.10
CA GLY A 302 -12.24 -6.89 6.07
C GLY A 302 -10.74 -6.72 6.15
N GLU A 303 -10.21 -6.69 7.37
CA GLU A 303 -8.78 -6.52 7.63
C GLU A 303 -7.96 -7.79 7.35
N VAL A 304 -8.58 -8.97 7.42
CA VAL A 304 -7.89 -10.26 7.36
C VAL A 304 -7.88 -10.86 5.94
N LEU A 305 -9.02 -10.89 5.28
CA LEU A 305 -9.15 -11.62 4.02
C LEU A 305 -8.31 -11.05 2.88
N PHE A 306 -8.22 -9.75 2.78
CA PHE A 306 -7.55 -9.10 1.67
C PHE A 306 -6.01 -9.23 1.72
N PRO A 307 -5.33 -9.01 2.85
CA PRO A 307 -3.90 -9.28 2.96
C PRO A 307 -3.54 -10.74 2.67
N ILE A 308 -4.35 -11.69 3.16
CA ILE A 308 -4.15 -13.12 2.87
C ILE A 308 -4.20 -13.37 1.36
N TRP A 309 -5.20 -12.81 0.67
CA TRP A 309 -5.32 -12.93 -0.78
C TRP A 309 -4.09 -12.39 -1.51
N ILE A 310 -3.62 -11.19 -1.16
CA ILE A 310 -2.43 -10.61 -1.78
C ILE A 310 -1.25 -11.57 -1.63
N VAL A 311 -0.98 -12.05 -0.40
CA VAL A 311 0.15 -12.95 -0.13
C VAL A 311 0.03 -14.25 -0.92
N VAL A 312 -1.13 -14.91 -0.88
CA VAL A 312 -1.38 -16.16 -1.61
C VAL A 312 -1.18 -15.97 -3.11
N PHE A 313 -1.77 -14.91 -3.66
CA PHE A 313 -1.66 -14.62 -5.09
C PHE A 313 -0.23 -14.30 -5.51
N LEU A 314 0.54 -13.59 -4.69
CA LEU A 314 1.95 -13.32 -4.91
C LEU A 314 2.78 -14.61 -4.94
N VAL A 315 2.57 -15.48 -3.97
CA VAL A 315 3.25 -16.78 -3.91
C VAL A 315 2.93 -17.59 -5.16
N LEU A 316 1.68 -17.60 -5.61
CA LEU A 316 1.27 -18.27 -6.85
C LEU A 316 1.98 -17.71 -8.09
N ILE A 317 2.08 -16.39 -8.22
CA ILE A 317 2.82 -15.76 -9.34
C ILE A 317 4.28 -16.21 -9.33
N LEU A 318 4.95 -16.13 -8.18
CA LEU A 318 6.36 -16.51 -8.05
C LEU A 318 6.58 -17.99 -8.37
N GLU A 319 5.71 -18.86 -7.87
CA GLU A 319 5.76 -20.31 -8.14
C GLU A 319 5.55 -20.62 -9.65
N ILE A 320 4.58 -19.93 -10.29
CA ILE A 320 4.34 -20.09 -11.73
C ILE A 320 5.55 -19.63 -12.52
N GLU A 321 6.13 -18.48 -12.20
CA GLU A 321 7.31 -17.98 -12.91
C GLU A 321 8.54 -18.86 -12.71
N ASP A 322 8.75 -19.41 -11.50
CA ASP A 322 9.84 -20.36 -11.23
C ASP A 322 9.72 -21.65 -12.07
N ARG A 323 8.49 -22.16 -12.24
CA ARG A 323 8.21 -23.33 -13.08
C ARG A 323 8.37 -23.06 -14.57
N ILE A 324 8.03 -21.84 -15.03
CA ILE A 324 8.09 -21.46 -16.44
C ILE A 324 9.48 -20.97 -16.82
N ALA A 325 10.27 -20.46 -15.87
CA ALA A 325 11.63 -20.00 -16.12
C ALA A 325 12.44 -21.14 -16.74
N PRO A 326 12.99 -20.98 -17.96
CA PRO A 326 13.74 -22.05 -18.59
C PRO A 326 14.93 -22.39 -17.70
N ARG A 327 15.10 -23.67 -17.34
CA ARG A 327 16.26 -24.22 -16.61
C ARG A 327 17.59 -24.05 -17.37
N ASN A 328 17.71 -23.03 -18.21
CA ASN A 328 18.84 -22.75 -19.08
C ASN A 328 20.16 -22.40 -18.35
N GLY A 329 20.13 -22.23 -17.02
CA GLY A 329 21.34 -22.00 -16.24
C GLY A 329 22.16 -23.26 -15.93
N GLN A 330 21.54 -24.43 -15.88
CA GLN A 330 22.25 -25.68 -15.55
C GLN A 330 22.95 -26.31 -16.75
N GLY A 331 22.34 -26.22 -17.93
CA GLY A 331 22.96 -26.78 -19.16
C GLY A 331 24.21 -26.05 -19.58
N LYS A 332 24.30 -24.74 -19.39
CA LYS A 332 25.51 -23.96 -19.72
C LYS A 332 26.68 -24.20 -18.76
N LYS A 333 26.42 -24.39 -17.47
CA LYS A 333 27.47 -24.76 -16.49
C LYS A 333 27.98 -26.19 -16.69
N GLU A 334 27.14 -27.09 -17.14
CA GLU A 334 27.52 -28.47 -17.39
C GLU A 334 28.28 -28.64 -18.69
N SER A 335 27.92 -27.88 -19.75
CA SER A 335 28.67 -27.85 -21.00
C SER A 335 30.07 -27.25 -20.79
N THR A 336 30.21 -26.18 -20.04
CA THR A 336 31.49 -25.54 -19.69
C THR A 336 32.35 -26.46 -18.82
N ARG A 337 31.76 -27.20 -17.87
CA ARG A 337 32.49 -28.22 -17.08
C ARG A 337 32.94 -29.40 -17.93
N ARG A 338 32.13 -29.87 -18.90
CA ARG A 338 32.51 -30.94 -19.81
C ARG A 338 33.62 -30.50 -20.78
N ALA A 339 33.55 -29.25 -21.30
CA ALA A 339 34.60 -28.69 -22.15
C ALA A 339 35.93 -28.56 -21.39
N SER A 340 35.92 -28.07 -20.15
CA SER A 340 37.15 -27.94 -19.33
C SER A 340 37.73 -29.28 -18.88
N ARG A 341 36.92 -30.32 -18.73
CA ARG A 341 37.42 -31.69 -18.48
C ARG A 341 38.07 -32.34 -19.72
N LYS A 342 37.52 -32.08 -20.94
CA LYS A 342 38.12 -32.59 -22.17
C LYS A 342 39.48 -31.97 -22.45
N VAL A 343 39.67 -30.69 -22.16
CA VAL A 343 40.93 -29.98 -22.35
C VAL A 343 42.01 -30.51 -21.38
N LYS A 344 41.64 -30.90 -20.15
CA LYS A 344 42.61 -31.49 -19.20
C LYS A 344 43.00 -32.93 -19.50
N SER A 345 42.19 -33.67 -20.25
CA SER A 345 42.51 -35.07 -20.61
C SER A 345 43.33 -35.23 -21.91
N SER A 346 43.44 -34.17 -22.74
CA SER A 346 44.21 -34.19 -23.98
C SER A 346 45.62 -33.55 -23.89
N GLY A 347 46.02 -33.09 -22.70
CA GLY A 347 47.33 -32.44 -22.50
C GLY A 347 48.36 -33.31 -21.73
N GLY A 348 48.16 -34.62 -21.65
CA GLY A 348 49.04 -35.53 -20.99
C GLY A 348 49.54 -36.64 -21.94
N HIS A 349 50.45 -36.28 -22.85
CA HIS A 349 51.36 -37.19 -23.51
C HIS A 349 52.66 -36.46 -23.76
#